data_e395bb8b314d3edf73c487d02a98969e
#
_entry.id   e395bb8b314d3edf73c487d02a98969e
#
_cell.length_a   1.000
_cell.length_b   1.000
_cell.length_c   1.000
_cell.angle_alpha   90.00
_cell.angle_beta   90.00
_cell.angle_gamma   90.00
#
_symmetry.space_group_name_H-M   'P 1'
#
loop_
_entity.id
_entity.type
_entity.pdbx_description
1 polymer ?
#
loop_
_entity_poly.entity_id
_entity_poly.type
_entity_poly.pdbx_seq_one_letter_code
_entity_poly.pdbx_strand_id
1 'polypeptide(L)'
;FFKTYLPSSSSSHPEPEFNFSEIDDRDIECFVINSMEEFEAVAPPSVELPVIDFDKYTLIIGQHWMGHPGYSFEKQVVDTESDKMTLNLVYKQLKGGTPAIMTIFYFWGLYDKLPEKTLTVNKIII
;
A
#
# COMPACT_ATOMS: atom_id res chain seq x y z
N PHE A 1 -13.93 4.60 2.09
CA PHE A 1 -12.56 4.69 1.66
C PHE A 1 -11.77 3.46 2.10
N PHE A 2 -10.73 3.09 1.39
CA PHE A 2 -9.99 1.85 1.58
C PHE A 2 -10.90 0.63 1.82
N LYS A 3 -11.88 0.47 0.94
CA LYS A 3 -12.87 -0.60 0.98
C LYS A 3 -13.42 -0.85 2.37
N THR A 4 -13.96 0.21 2.93
CA THR A 4 -14.59 0.24 4.24
C THR A 4 -13.58 0.03 5.36
N TYR A 5 -12.50 0.80 5.25
CA TYR A 5 -11.52 1.00 6.30
C TYR A 5 -10.59 -0.19 6.56
N LEU A 6 -10.07 -0.79 5.42
CA LEU A 6 -9.03 -1.81 5.58
C LEU A 6 -9.66 -3.22 5.70
N PRO A 7 -9.01 -4.37 5.72
CA PRO A 7 -7.61 -4.55 6.14
C PRO A 7 -6.56 -4.38 5.04
N SER A 8 -6.65 -5.01 3.86
CA SER A 8 -5.62 -4.87 2.86
C SER A 8 -6.16 -5.00 1.45
N SER A 9 -5.62 -4.22 0.53
CA SER A 9 -6.03 -4.26 -0.87
C SER A 9 -5.08 -3.43 -1.72
N SER A 10 -5.34 -3.42 -3.03
CA SER A 10 -4.66 -2.57 -3.98
C SER A 10 -5.65 -2.14 -5.07
N SER A 11 -5.49 -0.93 -5.57
CA SER A 11 -6.37 -0.37 -6.59
C SER A 11 -5.61 0.62 -7.46
N SER A 12 -5.98 0.72 -8.73
CA SER A 12 -5.46 1.75 -9.62
C SER A 12 -6.11 3.12 -9.38
N HIS A 13 -7.08 3.21 -8.49
CA HIS A 13 -7.76 4.46 -8.14
C HIS A 13 -7.61 4.73 -6.65
N PRO A 14 -6.98 5.86 -6.25
CA PRO A 14 -6.89 6.21 -4.85
C PRO A 14 -8.25 6.67 -4.32
N GLU A 15 -8.59 6.25 -3.13
CA GLU A 15 -9.84 6.61 -2.47
C GLU A 15 -9.61 6.75 -0.96
N PRO A 16 -9.51 7.92 -0.41
CA PRO A 16 -9.33 9.24 -0.98
C PRO A 16 -7.89 9.49 -1.44
N GLU A 17 -7.63 10.68 -1.98
CA GLU A 17 -6.26 11.06 -2.35
C GLU A 17 -5.44 11.37 -1.11
N PHE A 18 -4.48 10.52 -0.83
CA PHE A 18 -3.49 10.78 0.22
C PHE A 18 -2.36 11.64 -0.33
N ASN A 19 -1.54 12.18 0.58
CA ASN A 19 -0.45 13.10 0.22
C ASN A 19 0.75 12.33 -0.35
N PHE A 20 0.55 11.69 -1.50
CA PHE A 20 1.61 10.99 -2.22
C PHE A 20 2.45 11.96 -3.03
N SER A 21 3.73 11.64 -3.15
CA SER A 21 4.65 12.35 -4.03
C SER A 21 4.50 11.90 -5.47
N GLU A 22 5.03 12.69 -6.42
CA GLU A 22 5.28 12.18 -7.76
C GLU A 22 6.46 11.22 -7.70
N ILE A 23 6.29 10.02 -8.26
CA ILE A 23 7.34 9.01 -8.26
C ILE A 23 7.70 8.59 -9.68
N ASP A 24 8.96 8.20 -9.90
CA ASP A 24 9.41 7.61 -11.14
C ASP A 24 8.85 6.18 -11.29
N ASP A 25 8.81 5.68 -12.52
CA ASP A 25 8.26 4.36 -12.85
C ASP A 25 8.97 3.17 -12.18
N ARG A 26 10.12 3.39 -11.55
CA ARG A 26 10.87 2.37 -10.79
C ARG A 26 10.71 2.50 -9.30
N ASP A 27 10.14 3.60 -8.84
CA ASP A 27 10.06 3.90 -7.42
C ASP A 27 8.82 3.31 -6.79
N ILE A 28 8.93 3.03 -5.50
CA ILE A 28 7.82 2.65 -4.65
C ILE A 28 7.84 3.60 -3.47
N GLU A 29 6.73 4.31 -3.26
CA GLU A 29 6.55 5.15 -2.08
C GLU A 29 5.71 4.39 -1.07
N CYS A 30 6.14 4.37 0.18
CA CYS A 30 5.47 3.62 1.23
C CYS A 30 5.54 4.36 2.56
N PHE A 31 4.38 4.56 3.18
CA PHE A 31 4.25 5.12 4.51
C PHE A 31 3.97 4.00 5.51
N VAL A 32 4.83 3.88 6.53
CA VAL A 32 4.61 2.98 7.67
C VAL A 32 4.10 3.83 8.81
N ILE A 33 2.85 3.62 9.20
CA ILE A 33 2.12 4.50 10.12
C ILE A 33 1.90 3.78 11.44
N ASN A 34 2.38 4.37 12.53
CA ASN A 34 2.32 3.81 13.87
C ASN A 34 1.65 4.74 14.89
N SER A 35 1.02 5.82 14.43
CA SER A 35 0.27 6.73 15.30
C SER A 35 -0.83 7.44 14.52
N MET A 36 -1.86 7.94 15.23
CA MET A 36 -2.90 8.76 14.60
C MET A 36 -2.31 10.06 14.05
N GLU A 37 -1.30 10.62 14.69
CA GLU A 37 -0.62 11.83 14.23
C GLU A 37 0.03 11.60 12.86
N GLU A 38 0.74 10.48 12.70
CA GLU A 38 1.33 10.10 11.42
C GLU A 38 0.25 9.85 10.35
N PHE A 39 -0.86 9.23 10.72
CA PHE A 39 -1.97 8.97 9.81
C PHE A 39 -2.59 10.28 9.32
N GLU A 40 -2.85 11.20 10.22
CA GLU A 40 -3.40 12.52 9.88
C GLU A 40 -2.45 13.32 8.98
N ALA A 41 -1.14 13.14 9.14
CA ALA A 41 -0.15 13.85 8.34
C ALA A 41 -0.17 13.46 6.86
N VAL A 42 -0.55 12.22 6.54
CA VAL A 42 -0.61 11.73 5.15
C VAL A 42 -2.00 11.79 4.54
N ALA A 43 -3.03 11.97 5.37
CA ALA A 43 -4.42 12.02 4.90
C ALA A 43 -4.80 13.42 4.42
N PRO A 44 -5.71 13.54 3.44
CA PRO A 44 -6.25 14.84 3.07
C PRO A 44 -7.11 15.42 4.21
N PRO A 45 -7.09 16.75 4.43
CA PRO A 45 -7.75 17.36 5.59
C PRO A 45 -9.27 17.23 5.60
N SER A 46 -9.89 16.91 4.46
CA SER A 46 -11.34 16.77 4.35
C SER A 46 -11.85 15.38 4.69
N VAL A 47 -10.97 14.44 5.04
CA VAL A 47 -11.34 13.04 5.26
C VAL A 47 -11.45 12.76 6.75
N GLU A 48 -12.57 12.15 7.14
CA GLU A 48 -12.73 11.63 8.50
C GLU A 48 -12.05 10.26 8.58
N LEU A 49 -11.05 10.15 9.43
CA LEU A 49 -10.26 8.93 9.56
C LEU A 49 -10.85 7.99 10.60
N PRO A 50 -10.81 6.68 10.37
CA PRO A 50 -11.16 5.72 11.42
C PRO A 50 -10.15 5.80 12.56
N VAL A 51 -10.59 5.52 13.78
CA VAL A 51 -9.69 5.43 14.93
C VAL A 51 -9.05 4.05 14.93
N ILE A 52 -7.73 4.03 14.84
CA ILE A 52 -6.94 2.79 14.84
C ILE A 52 -6.13 2.71 16.12
N ASP A 53 -6.14 1.56 16.77
CA ASP A 53 -5.33 1.30 17.94
C ASP A 53 -3.89 0.97 17.52
N PHE A 54 -3.05 1.99 17.41
CA PHE A 54 -1.67 1.83 16.98
C PHE A 54 -0.75 1.18 18.04
N ASP A 55 -1.23 0.89 19.21
CA ASP A 55 -0.53 0.02 20.15
C ASP A 55 -0.59 -1.46 19.70
N LYS A 56 -1.61 -1.80 18.93
CA LYS A 56 -1.84 -3.17 18.43
C LYS A 56 -1.57 -3.34 16.96
N TYR A 57 -1.64 -2.26 16.16
CA TYR A 57 -1.59 -2.35 14.71
C TYR A 57 -0.61 -1.37 14.10
N THR A 58 -0.12 -1.73 12.93
CA THR A 58 0.65 -0.85 12.04
C THR A 58 -0.10 -0.75 10.71
N LEU A 59 -0.28 0.47 10.21
CA LEU A 59 -0.90 0.73 8.93
C LEU A 59 0.19 1.00 7.89
N ILE A 60 0.09 0.36 6.73
CA ILE A 60 0.97 0.61 5.59
C ILE A 60 0.13 1.13 4.43
N ILE A 61 0.55 2.25 3.85
CA ILE A 61 -0.08 2.85 2.68
C ILE A 61 1.03 3.19 1.68
N GLY A 62 0.81 2.88 0.41
CA GLY A 62 1.83 3.20 -0.58
C GLY A 62 1.34 3.22 -2.02
N GLN A 63 2.27 3.49 -2.91
CA GLN A 63 2.02 3.52 -4.35
C GLN A 63 3.20 2.95 -5.12
N HIS A 64 2.91 2.41 -6.29
CA HIS A 64 3.92 1.92 -7.23
C HIS A 64 3.39 1.94 -8.66
N TRP A 65 4.29 1.91 -9.63
CA TRP A 65 3.94 1.80 -11.03
C TRP A 65 3.80 0.35 -11.48
N MET A 66 2.87 0.13 -12.41
CA MET A 66 2.73 -1.10 -13.18
C MET A 66 2.73 -0.76 -14.68
N GLY A 67 3.19 -1.68 -15.51
CA GLY A 67 3.27 -1.47 -16.96
C GLY A 67 1.93 -1.39 -17.67
N HIS A 68 0.86 -1.85 -17.03
CA HIS A 68 -0.52 -1.76 -17.53
C HIS A 68 -1.50 -2.03 -16.37
N PRO A 69 -2.80 -1.70 -16.53
CA PRO A 69 -3.76 -1.86 -15.44
C PRO A 69 -4.29 -3.29 -15.25
N GLY A 70 -3.89 -4.23 -16.09
CA GLY A 70 -4.43 -5.58 -16.13
C GLY A 70 -3.88 -6.53 -15.07
N TYR A 71 -3.87 -6.11 -13.82
CA TYR A 71 -3.45 -6.94 -12.69
C TYR A 71 -4.55 -7.05 -11.66
N SER A 72 -4.72 -8.26 -11.12
CA SER A 72 -5.60 -8.52 -9.99
C SER A 72 -4.76 -8.67 -8.73
N PHE A 73 -5.12 -7.92 -7.70
CA PHE A 73 -4.46 -8.04 -6.40
C PHE A 73 -4.87 -9.36 -5.73
N GLU A 74 -3.90 -10.14 -5.30
CA GLU A 74 -4.13 -11.41 -4.63
C GLU A 74 -3.95 -11.31 -3.11
N LYS A 75 -2.80 -10.82 -2.67
CA LYS A 75 -2.50 -10.70 -1.24
C LYS A 75 -1.30 -9.82 -0.95
N GLN A 76 -1.18 -9.44 0.32
CA GLN A 76 0.01 -8.80 0.87
C GLN A 76 0.51 -9.65 2.04
N VAL A 77 1.81 -9.85 2.11
CA VAL A 77 2.44 -10.60 3.20
C VAL A 77 3.66 -9.83 3.68
N VAL A 78 3.76 -9.64 4.99
CA VAL A 78 4.95 -9.05 5.62
C VAL A 78 5.79 -10.16 6.20
N ASP A 79 7.00 -10.30 5.68
CA ASP A 79 8.01 -11.20 6.23
C ASP A 79 8.99 -10.39 7.07
N THR A 80 9.24 -10.83 8.31
CA THR A 80 10.20 -10.20 9.19
C THR A 80 11.44 -11.07 9.34
N GLU A 81 12.59 -10.46 9.12
CA GLU A 81 13.90 -11.06 9.39
C GLU A 81 14.56 -10.34 10.56
N SER A 82 15.77 -10.78 10.97
CA SER A 82 16.41 -10.27 12.17
C SER A 82 16.62 -8.75 12.18
N ASP A 83 16.87 -8.13 11.02
CA ASP A 83 17.20 -6.71 10.90
C ASP A 83 16.37 -5.96 9.86
N LYS A 84 15.44 -6.62 9.16
CA LYS A 84 14.63 -5.99 8.12
C LYS A 84 13.27 -6.65 7.98
N MET A 85 12.33 -5.91 7.36
CA MET A 85 11.02 -6.42 6.97
C MET A 85 10.87 -6.34 5.46
N THR A 86 10.13 -7.27 4.89
CA THR A 86 9.79 -7.26 3.48
C THR A 86 8.27 -7.35 3.32
N LEU A 87 7.69 -6.39 2.62
CA LEU A 87 6.28 -6.42 2.23
C LEU A 87 6.20 -6.97 0.81
N ASN A 88 5.57 -8.11 0.67
CA ASN A 88 5.36 -8.75 -0.62
C ASN A 88 3.95 -8.48 -1.12
N LEU A 89 3.85 -7.74 -2.23
CA LEU A 89 2.58 -7.45 -2.90
C LEU A 89 2.43 -8.45 -4.05
N VAL A 90 1.45 -9.34 -3.94
CA VAL A 90 1.26 -10.41 -4.92
C VAL A 90 0.11 -10.06 -5.85
N TYR A 91 0.40 -10.02 -7.15
CA TYR A 91 -0.54 -9.73 -8.21
C TYR A 91 -0.62 -10.88 -9.20
N LYS A 92 -1.78 -11.07 -9.80
CA LYS A 92 -1.99 -11.98 -10.90
C LYS A 92 -2.24 -11.19 -12.18
N GLN A 93 -1.51 -11.49 -13.24
CA GLN A 93 -1.75 -10.88 -14.53
C GLN A 93 -3.03 -11.42 -15.14
N LEU A 94 -3.95 -10.51 -15.50
CA LEU A 94 -5.20 -10.87 -16.14
C LEU A 94 -4.98 -11.20 -17.61
N LYS A 95 -5.72 -12.17 -18.12
CA LYS A 95 -5.72 -12.51 -19.54
C LYS A 95 -6.64 -11.56 -20.30
N GLY A 96 -6.21 -11.15 -21.49
CA GLY A 96 -7.00 -10.29 -22.37
C GLY A 96 -6.30 -8.99 -22.69
N GLY A 97 -6.83 -8.27 -23.66
CA GLY A 97 -6.21 -7.08 -24.23
C GLY A 97 -6.30 -5.85 -23.36
N THR A 98 -5.49 -5.76 -22.33
CA THR A 98 -5.34 -4.49 -21.61
C THR A 98 -4.35 -3.60 -22.35
N PRO A 99 -4.62 -2.28 -22.43
CA PRO A 99 -3.68 -1.36 -23.08
C PRO A 99 -2.37 -1.30 -22.28
N ALA A 100 -1.25 -1.18 -22.99
CA ALA A 100 0.07 -1.02 -22.38
C ALA A 100 0.24 0.43 -21.91
N ILE A 101 -0.48 0.80 -20.87
CA ILE A 101 -0.47 2.14 -20.27
C ILE A 101 0.12 2.03 -18.87
N MET A 102 1.21 2.75 -18.60
CA MET A 102 1.79 2.84 -17.27
C MET A 102 0.74 3.33 -16.29
N THR A 103 0.51 2.57 -15.23
CA THR A 103 -0.57 2.81 -14.29
C THR A 103 -0.03 2.79 -12.87
N ILE A 104 -0.44 3.76 -12.07
CA ILE A 104 -0.10 3.77 -10.64
C ILE A 104 -1.12 2.93 -9.88
N PHE A 105 -0.62 2.00 -9.09
CA PHE A 105 -1.42 1.25 -8.13
C PHE A 105 -1.15 1.76 -6.73
N TYR A 106 -2.21 1.85 -5.94
CA TYR A 106 -2.18 2.26 -4.55
C TYR A 106 -2.49 1.04 -3.69
N PHE A 107 -1.69 0.82 -2.67
CA PHE A 107 -1.86 -0.34 -1.79
C PHE A 107 -1.96 0.11 -0.33
N TRP A 108 -2.65 -0.68 0.46
CA TRP A 108 -2.78 -0.43 1.90
C TRP A 108 -2.95 -1.75 2.63
N GLY A 109 -2.56 -1.75 3.89
CA GLY A 109 -2.75 -2.91 4.75
C GLY A 109 -2.65 -2.53 6.20
N LEU A 110 -3.55 -3.11 7.01
CA LEU A 110 -3.50 -3.02 8.46
C LEU A 110 -2.97 -4.35 9.00
N TYR A 111 -1.85 -4.29 9.68
CA TYR A 111 -1.13 -5.45 10.18
C TYR A 111 -1.07 -5.43 11.69
N ASP A 112 -0.91 -6.59 12.33
CA ASP A 112 -0.52 -6.66 13.72
C ASP A 112 0.77 -5.86 13.90
N LYS A 113 0.96 -5.26 15.07
CA LYS A 113 2.06 -4.32 15.32
C LYS A 113 3.39 -4.86 14.80
N LEU A 114 3.98 -4.10 13.89
CA LEU A 114 5.25 -4.46 13.28
C LEU A 114 6.43 -3.83 14.04
N PRO A 115 7.59 -4.52 14.08
CA PRO A 115 8.78 -3.95 14.69
C PRO A 115 9.32 -2.78 13.88
N GLU A 116 10.04 -1.86 14.54
CA GLU A 116 10.71 -0.73 13.87
C GLU A 116 11.96 -1.23 13.14
N LYS A 117 11.79 -1.65 11.90
CA LYS A 117 12.86 -2.15 11.03
C LYS A 117 12.71 -1.51 9.66
N THR A 118 13.79 -1.54 8.88
CA THR A 118 13.75 -1.10 7.49
C THR A 118 12.78 -1.95 6.69
N LEU A 119 11.84 -1.31 5.99
CA LEU A 119 10.87 -1.98 5.16
C LEU A 119 11.29 -1.92 3.69
N THR A 120 11.31 -3.08 3.05
CA THR A 120 11.47 -3.22 1.61
C THR A 120 10.17 -3.73 1.01
N VAL A 121 9.74 -3.16 -0.12
CA VAL A 121 8.51 -3.56 -0.80
C VAL A 121 8.86 -4.28 -2.11
N ASN A 122 8.34 -5.50 -2.27
CA ASN A 122 8.51 -6.29 -3.48
C ASN A 122 7.17 -6.50 -4.18
N LYS A 123 7.17 -6.38 -5.51
CA LYS A 123 6.02 -6.72 -6.35
C LYS A 123 6.25 -8.11 -6.92
N ILE A 124 5.31 -9.02 -6.70
CA ILE A 124 5.39 -10.40 -7.18
C ILE A 124 4.24 -10.63 -8.14
N ILE A 125 4.55 -11.03 -9.36
CA ILE A 125 3.57 -11.34 -10.40
C ILE A 125 3.51 -12.86 -10.58
N ILE A 126 2.34 -13.42 -10.42
CA ILE A 126 2.14 -14.86 -10.59
C ILE A 126 1.33 -15.21 -11.82
#